data_fb2bc5b3eac4a2b48a569a9be495a6c6
#
_entry.id   fb2bc5b3eac4a2b48a569a9be495a6c6
#
_cell.length_a   1.000
_cell.length_b   1.000
_cell.length_c   1.000
_cell.angle_alpha   90.00
_cell.angle_beta   90.00
_cell.angle_gamma   90.00
#
_symmetry.space_group_name_H-M   'P 1'
#
loop_
_entity.id
_entity.type
_entity.pdbx_description
1 polymer ?
#
loop_
_entity_poly.entity_id
_entity_poly.type
_entity_poly.pdbx_seq_one_letter_code
_entity_poly.pdbx_strand_id
1 'polypeptide(L)'
;DAIRILRCFKKKLHGGVCHCFCGTAELAKIYTGEFGLLLGIGGSLLQENQKELEEAVRETPLEFLLLETDAPYIKPKKPENVSGKKWKKARNTSLIIPDIAERIAKIKGISVSEVEKVTTENARKLFGIQDYTDG
;
A
#
# COMPACT_ATOMS: atom_id res chain seq x y z
N ASP A 1 -8.60 -11.33 -15.35
CA ASP A 1 -7.93 -12.65 -15.42
C ASP A 1 -7.34 -13.09 -14.07
N ALA A 2 -6.65 -12.23 -13.32
CA ALA A 2 -6.04 -12.61 -12.03
C ALA A 2 -7.07 -13.19 -11.04
N ILE A 3 -8.21 -12.52 -10.85
CA ILE A 3 -9.29 -12.98 -9.95
C ILE A 3 -9.79 -14.38 -10.34
N ARG A 4 -9.96 -14.65 -11.62
CA ARG A 4 -10.38 -15.97 -12.10
C ARG A 4 -9.38 -17.05 -11.73
N ILE A 5 -8.09 -16.76 -11.89
CA ILE A 5 -7.01 -17.69 -11.51
C ILE A 5 -6.99 -17.88 -9.99
N LEU A 6 -7.06 -16.80 -9.22
CA LEU A 6 -7.08 -16.88 -7.76
C LEU A 6 -8.27 -17.74 -7.25
N ARG A 7 -9.45 -17.60 -7.86
CA ARG A 7 -10.61 -18.45 -7.52
C ARG A 7 -10.35 -19.94 -7.74
N CYS A 8 -9.64 -20.30 -8.81
CA CYS A 8 -9.26 -21.71 -9.07
C CYS A 8 -8.33 -22.27 -7.99
N PHE A 9 -7.52 -21.43 -7.36
CA PHE A 9 -6.53 -21.84 -6.36
C PHE A 9 -6.87 -21.39 -4.94
N LYS A 10 -8.06 -20.85 -4.68
CA LYS A 10 -8.46 -20.26 -3.40
C LYS A 10 -8.16 -21.14 -2.19
N LYS A 11 -8.42 -22.45 -2.27
CA LYS A 11 -8.14 -23.41 -1.19
C LYS A 11 -6.64 -23.61 -0.89
N LYS A 12 -5.76 -23.18 -1.80
CA LYS A 12 -4.30 -23.27 -1.66
C LYS A 12 -3.65 -21.93 -1.32
N LEU A 13 -4.42 -20.87 -1.19
CA LEU A 13 -3.91 -19.56 -0.78
C LEU A 13 -3.74 -19.55 0.74
N HIS A 14 -2.56 -19.18 1.19
CA HIS A 14 -2.22 -19.05 2.62
C HIS A 14 -1.96 -17.60 3.02
N GLY A 15 -2.62 -16.64 2.38
CA GLY A 15 -2.38 -15.21 2.50
C GLY A 15 -1.50 -14.68 1.37
N GLY A 16 -1.14 -13.42 1.46
CA GLY A 16 -0.27 -12.75 0.49
C GLY A 16 -0.59 -11.27 0.34
N VAL A 17 0.05 -10.66 -0.64
CA VAL A 17 -0.10 -9.23 -0.96
C VAL A 17 -0.53 -9.05 -2.40
N CYS A 18 -1.53 -8.22 -2.63
CA CYS A 18 -1.74 -7.59 -3.92
C CYS A 18 -0.78 -6.40 -4.01
N HIS A 19 0.43 -6.67 -4.51
CA HIS A 19 1.50 -5.70 -4.63
C HIS A 19 1.14 -4.58 -5.61
N CYS A 20 1.57 -3.36 -5.32
CA CYS A 20 1.33 -2.15 -6.13
C CYS A 20 -0.16 -1.98 -6.49
N PHE A 21 -1.03 -2.09 -5.48
CA PHE A 21 -2.46 -2.00 -5.72
C PHE A 21 -2.85 -0.60 -6.20
N CYS A 22 -3.48 -0.55 -7.36
CA CYS A 22 -3.98 0.67 -8.02
C CYS A 22 -5.41 0.48 -8.54
N GLY A 23 -6.18 -0.42 -7.91
CA GLY A 23 -7.53 -0.76 -8.34
C GLY A 23 -8.64 0.05 -7.65
N THR A 24 -9.87 -0.31 -7.99
CA THR A 24 -11.09 0.28 -7.41
C THR A 24 -11.43 -0.33 -6.04
N ALA A 25 -12.37 0.29 -5.32
CA ALA A 25 -12.87 -0.22 -4.04
C ALA A 25 -13.51 -1.62 -4.18
N GLU A 26 -14.18 -1.91 -5.30
CA GLU A 26 -14.75 -3.24 -5.57
C GLU A 26 -13.66 -4.30 -5.69
N LEU A 27 -12.57 -3.99 -6.40
CA LEU A 27 -11.42 -4.90 -6.50
C LEU A 27 -10.75 -5.10 -5.14
N ALA A 28 -10.60 -4.04 -4.35
CA ALA A 28 -10.08 -4.12 -3.00
C ALA A 28 -10.92 -5.08 -2.13
N LYS A 29 -12.24 -4.95 -2.16
CA LYS A 29 -13.17 -5.85 -1.44
C LYS A 29 -13.04 -7.32 -1.87
N ILE A 30 -12.81 -7.57 -3.17
CA ILE A 30 -12.59 -8.93 -3.66
C ILE A 30 -11.26 -9.49 -3.14
N TYR A 31 -10.16 -8.75 -3.25
CA TYR A 31 -8.84 -9.23 -2.82
C TYR A 31 -8.78 -9.46 -1.32
N THR A 32 -9.32 -8.53 -0.53
CA THR A 32 -9.28 -8.65 0.95
C THR A 32 -10.34 -9.63 1.47
N GLY A 33 -11.60 -9.50 1.04
CA GLY A 33 -12.72 -10.27 1.57
C GLY A 33 -12.80 -11.69 1.01
N GLU A 34 -12.55 -11.90 -0.29
CA GLU A 34 -12.65 -13.22 -0.89
C GLU A 34 -11.38 -14.04 -0.71
N PHE A 35 -10.21 -13.42 -0.79
CA PHE A 35 -8.91 -14.12 -0.79
C PHE A 35 -8.07 -13.89 0.47
N GLY A 36 -8.44 -12.96 1.34
CA GLY A 36 -7.68 -12.61 2.54
C GLY A 36 -6.31 -12.00 2.22
N LEU A 37 -6.16 -11.37 1.05
CA LEU A 37 -4.93 -10.70 0.66
C LEU A 37 -4.85 -9.30 1.25
N LEU A 38 -3.64 -8.87 1.61
CA LEU A 38 -3.36 -7.49 1.96
C LEU A 38 -3.12 -6.68 0.68
N LEU A 39 -3.36 -5.37 0.75
CA LEU A 39 -3.12 -4.45 -0.35
C LEU A 39 -1.84 -3.64 -0.10
N GLY A 40 -0.86 -3.77 -0.98
CA GLY A 40 0.34 -2.94 -0.98
C GLY A 40 0.04 -1.55 -1.53
N ILE A 41 0.12 -0.53 -0.69
CA ILE A 41 -0.14 0.86 -1.04
C ILE A 41 1.18 1.61 -1.12
N GLY A 42 1.51 2.08 -2.31
CA GLY A 42 2.80 2.68 -2.63
C GLY A 42 2.71 4.12 -3.12
N GLY A 43 3.79 4.56 -3.77
CA GLY A 43 3.94 5.92 -4.28
C GLY A 43 2.87 6.39 -5.25
N SER A 44 2.10 5.50 -5.85
CA SER A 44 0.95 5.84 -6.69
C SER A 44 -0.07 6.69 -5.94
N LEU A 45 -0.29 6.44 -4.64
CA LEU A 45 -1.22 7.22 -3.80
C LEU A 45 -0.80 8.69 -3.66
N LEU A 46 0.47 9.01 -3.87
CA LEU A 46 1.03 10.36 -3.80
C LEU A 46 1.06 11.09 -5.15
N GLN A 47 0.54 10.47 -6.21
CA GLN A 47 0.42 11.07 -7.53
C GLN A 47 -0.90 11.86 -7.65
N GLU A 48 -1.04 12.61 -8.74
CA GLU A 48 -2.26 13.36 -9.04
C GLU A 48 -3.38 12.43 -9.56
N ASN A 49 -4.62 12.83 -9.33
CA ASN A 49 -5.82 12.20 -9.88
C ASN A 49 -6.05 10.73 -9.48
N GLN A 50 -5.66 10.34 -8.26
CA GLN A 50 -5.81 8.97 -7.73
C GLN A 50 -7.14 8.73 -6.99
N LYS A 51 -8.25 9.29 -7.48
CA LYS A 51 -9.55 9.24 -6.80
C LYS A 51 -10.06 7.83 -6.53
N GLU A 52 -9.88 6.92 -7.49
CA GLU A 52 -10.30 5.51 -7.34
C GLU A 52 -9.46 4.79 -6.27
N LEU A 53 -8.14 5.00 -6.29
CA LEU A 53 -7.25 4.43 -5.28
C LEU A 53 -7.52 5.03 -3.89
N GLU A 54 -7.79 6.32 -3.80
CA GLU A 54 -8.16 6.97 -2.54
C GLU A 54 -9.46 6.41 -1.96
N GLU A 55 -10.45 6.14 -2.82
CA GLU A 55 -11.70 5.51 -2.42
C GLU A 55 -11.47 4.07 -1.96
N ALA A 56 -10.67 3.31 -2.70
CA ALA A 56 -10.28 1.96 -2.31
C ALA A 56 -9.59 1.93 -0.94
N VAL A 57 -8.64 2.85 -0.71
CA VAL A 57 -7.98 3.00 0.61
C VAL A 57 -8.97 3.39 1.69
N ARG A 58 -9.90 4.31 1.42
CA ARG A 58 -10.91 4.75 2.39
C ARG A 58 -11.78 3.59 2.86
N GLU A 59 -12.25 2.76 1.92
CA GLU A 59 -13.17 1.66 2.21
C GLU A 59 -12.49 0.39 2.73
N THR A 60 -11.20 0.20 2.45
CA THR A 60 -10.46 -0.97 2.93
C THR A 60 -10.12 -0.83 4.41
N PRO A 61 -10.47 -1.81 5.28
CA PRO A 61 -10.04 -1.79 6.68
C PRO A 61 -8.51 -1.73 6.80
N LEU A 62 -8.02 -1.01 7.81
CA LEU A 62 -6.58 -0.73 7.94
C LEU A 62 -5.74 -2.00 8.11
N GLU A 63 -6.29 -3.03 8.72
CA GLU A 63 -5.68 -4.36 8.89
C GLU A 63 -5.39 -5.11 7.57
N PHE A 64 -5.91 -4.62 6.46
CA PHE A 64 -5.59 -5.16 5.12
C PHE A 64 -4.64 -4.28 4.31
N LEU A 65 -4.10 -3.21 4.88
CA LEU A 65 -3.16 -2.33 4.19
C LEU A 65 -1.72 -2.62 4.58
N LEU A 66 -0.83 -2.56 3.59
CA LEU A 66 0.61 -2.53 3.75
C LEU A 66 1.18 -1.28 3.06
N LEU A 67 2.30 -0.78 3.55
CA LEU A 67 3.05 0.31 2.93
C LEU A 67 4.21 -0.24 2.11
N GLU A 68 4.37 0.28 0.91
CA GLU A 68 5.46 -0.10 0.01
C GLU A 68 5.92 1.08 -0.85
N THR A 69 6.95 0.93 -1.67
CA THR A 69 7.49 2.06 -2.44
C THR A 69 7.71 1.80 -3.91
N ASP A 70 7.86 0.56 -4.32
CA ASP A 70 8.36 0.17 -5.65
C ASP A 70 9.69 0.86 -6.05
N ALA A 71 10.46 1.29 -5.06
CA ALA A 71 11.73 1.96 -5.32
C ALA A 71 12.65 1.08 -6.19
N PRO A 72 13.33 1.65 -7.18
CA PRO A 72 13.52 3.08 -7.49
C PRO A 72 12.46 3.68 -8.44
N TYR A 73 11.38 2.97 -8.69
CA TYR A 73 10.28 3.34 -9.60
C TYR A 73 9.15 4.07 -8.87
N ILE A 74 8.08 4.40 -9.58
CA ILE A 74 6.82 4.99 -9.07
C ILE A 74 7.05 6.15 -8.08
N LYS A 75 7.64 7.23 -8.62
CA LYS A 75 7.87 8.45 -7.83
C LYS A 75 6.57 9.13 -7.46
N PRO A 76 6.51 9.79 -6.28
CA PRO A 76 5.39 10.65 -5.92
C PRO A 76 5.26 11.84 -6.90
N LYS A 77 4.25 12.70 -6.70
CA LYS A 77 4.12 13.96 -7.44
C LYS A 77 5.43 14.76 -7.38
N LYS A 78 5.78 15.39 -8.50
CA LYS A 78 6.97 16.25 -8.58
C LYS A 78 6.82 17.45 -7.62
N PRO A 79 7.79 17.68 -6.70
CA PRO A 79 7.79 18.88 -5.88
C PRO A 79 7.90 20.16 -6.75
N GLU A 80 7.23 21.22 -6.35
CA GLU A 80 7.18 22.48 -7.12
C GLU A 80 8.56 23.14 -7.28
N ASN A 81 9.39 23.04 -6.25
CA ASN A 81 10.74 23.60 -6.19
C ASN A 81 11.82 22.78 -6.93
N VAL A 82 11.44 21.66 -7.59
CA VAL A 82 12.37 20.80 -8.33
C VAL A 82 12.15 20.95 -9.82
N SER A 83 13.23 21.24 -10.59
CA SER A 83 13.13 21.33 -12.06
C SER A 83 12.74 19.99 -12.68
N GLY A 84 11.98 20.02 -13.78
CA GLY A 84 11.56 18.80 -14.47
C GLY A 84 12.74 17.93 -14.94
N LYS A 85 13.86 18.56 -15.34
CA LYS A 85 15.09 17.85 -15.76
C LYS A 85 15.72 17.09 -14.59
N LYS A 86 15.80 17.72 -13.39
CA LYS A 86 16.30 17.08 -12.17
C LYS A 86 15.35 15.97 -11.71
N TRP A 87 14.04 16.23 -11.77
CA TRP A 87 13.03 15.23 -11.37
C TRP A 87 13.01 13.99 -12.27
N LYS A 88 13.22 14.14 -13.58
CA LYS A 88 13.34 12.98 -14.51
C LYS A 88 14.46 12.03 -14.09
N LYS A 89 15.58 12.57 -13.60
CA LYS A 89 16.74 11.78 -13.14
C LYS A 89 16.61 11.27 -11.71
N ALA A 90 15.72 11.82 -10.91
CA ALA A 90 15.50 11.38 -9.52
C ALA A 90 14.94 9.96 -9.49
N ARG A 91 15.32 9.21 -8.46
CA ARG A 91 14.80 7.87 -8.18
C ARG A 91 13.90 7.93 -6.95
N ASN A 92 12.93 7.03 -6.90
CA ASN A 92 12.15 6.79 -5.70
C ASN A 92 13.03 6.10 -4.64
N THR A 93 12.69 6.27 -3.37
CA THR A 93 13.38 5.66 -2.23
C THR A 93 12.36 5.30 -1.14
N SER A 94 12.77 4.50 -0.16
CA SER A 94 11.94 4.16 1.00
C SER A 94 11.59 5.38 1.88
N LEU A 95 12.23 6.53 1.67
CA LEU A 95 11.93 7.77 2.40
C LEU A 95 10.52 8.32 2.13
N ILE A 96 9.79 7.79 1.15
CA ILE A 96 8.38 8.19 0.91
C ILE A 96 7.38 7.44 1.79
N ILE A 97 7.78 6.42 2.55
CA ILE A 97 6.88 5.66 3.42
C ILE A 97 6.12 6.55 4.42
N PRO A 98 6.76 7.50 5.13
CA PRO A 98 6.04 8.43 5.99
C PRO A 98 4.98 9.25 5.26
N ASP A 99 5.27 9.73 4.05
CA ASP A 99 4.31 10.53 3.25
C ASP A 99 3.09 9.67 2.86
N ILE A 100 3.30 8.38 2.56
CA ILE A 100 2.20 7.44 2.27
C ILE A 100 1.35 7.22 3.52
N ALA A 101 1.98 7.03 4.69
CA ALA A 101 1.28 6.88 5.96
C ALA A 101 0.43 8.11 6.29
N GLU A 102 0.98 9.32 6.14
CA GLU A 102 0.26 10.58 6.30
C GLU A 102 -0.94 10.69 5.34
N ARG A 103 -0.75 10.29 4.07
CA ARG A 103 -1.84 10.32 3.10
C ARG A 103 -2.97 9.37 3.47
N ILE A 104 -2.66 8.15 3.91
CA ILE A 104 -3.66 7.17 4.37
C ILE A 104 -4.37 7.70 5.62
N ALA A 105 -3.64 8.23 6.59
CA ALA A 105 -4.20 8.83 7.81
C ALA A 105 -5.23 9.92 7.47
N LYS A 106 -4.89 10.82 6.54
CA LYS A 106 -5.79 11.87 6.05
C LYS A 106 -7.03 11.32 5.35
N ILE A 107 -6.89 10.29 4.50
CA ILE A 107 -8.01 9.67 3.79
C ILE A 107 -8.98 8.99 4.76
N LYS A 108 -8.45 8.34 5.79
CA LYS A 108 -9.23 7.59 6.78
C LYS A 108 -9.71 8.42 7.97
N GLY A 109 -9.19 9.63 8.16
CA GLY A 109 -9.52 10.49 9.32
C GLY A 109 -8.98 9.93 10.64
N ILE A 110 -7.83 9.27 10.64
CA ILE A 110 -7.16 8.68 11.81
C ILE A 110 -5.77 9.26 12.00
N SER A 111 -5.09 8.92 13.10
CA SER A 111 -3.72 9.40 13.34
C SER A 111 -2.69 8.65 12.47
N VAL A 112 -1.59 9.34 12.13
CA VAL A 112 -0.44 8.73 11.43
C VAL A 112 0.14 7.58 12.26
N SER A 113 0.26 7.77 13.56
CA SER A 113 0.75 6.73 14.49
C SER A 113 -0.09 5.46 14.46
N GLU A 114 -1.40 5.56 14.30
CA GLU A 114 -2.28 4.41 14.14
C GLU A 114 -2.02 3.69 12.82
N VAL A 115 -1.85 4.42 11.71
CA VAL A 115 -1.49 3.84 10.43
C VAL A 115 -0.16 3.11 10.52
N GLU A 116 0.89 3.76 11.05
CA GLU A 116 2.22 3.17 11.22
C GLU A 116 2.19 1.90 12.05
N LYS A 117 1.52 1.94 13.20
CA LYS A 117 1.39 0.79 14.09
C LYS A 117 0.72 -0.39 13.39
N VAL A 118 -0.48 -0.19 12.85
CA VAL A 118 -1.28 -1.28 12.27
C VAL A 118 -0.62 -1.85 11.03
N THR A 119 -0.11 -1.01 10.12
CA THR A 119 0.56 -1.51 8.90
C THR A 119 1.88 -2.23 9.19
N THR A 120 2.61 -1.82 10.24
CA THR A 120 3.79 -2.54 10.73
C THR A 120 3.40 -3.91 11.29
N GLU A 121 2.36 -3.99 12.11
CA GLU A 121 1.83 -5.24 12.64
C GLU A 121 1.35 -6.17 11.52
N ASN A 122 0.67 -5.64 10.50
CA ASN A 122 0.26 -6.38 9.32
C ASN A 122 1.46 -7.01 8.60
N ALA A 123 2.52 -6.23 8.37
CA ALA A 123 3.73 -6.71 7.72
C ALA A 123 4.42 -7.80 8.54
N ARG A 124 4.59 -7.58 9.85
CA ARG A 124 5.18 -8.57 10.76
C ARG A 124 4.42 -9.88 10.76
N LYS A 125 3.10 -9.80 10.86
CA LYS A 125 2.23 -10.98 10.84
C LYS A 125 2.30 -11.74 9.52
N LEU A 126 2.24 -11.02 8.39
CA LEU A 126 2.25 -11.64 7.08
C LEU A 126 3.58 -12.32 6.76
N PHE A 127 4.71 -11.66 7.09
CA PHE A 127 6.05 -12.14 6.76
C PHE A 127 6.70 -12.96 7.89
N GLY A 128 5.99 -13.20 9.00
CA GLY A 128 6.52 -13.96 10.14
C GLY A 128 7.71 -13.28 10.82
N ILE A 129 7.78 -11.95 10.80
CA ILE A 129 8.88 -11.19 11.41
C ILE A 129 8.64 -11.14 12.92
N GLN A 130 9.53 -11.83 13.66
CA GLN A 130 9.54 -11.78 15.12
C GLN A 130 10.33 -10.58 15.61
N ASP A 131 9.92 -9.99 16.76
CA ASP A 131 10.78 -9.04 17.44
C ASP A 131 12.04 -9.77 17.91
N TYR A 132 13.20 -9.34 17.44
CA TYR A 132 14.44 -9.67 18.14
C TYR A 132 14.37 -8.89 19.45
N THR A 133 13.93 -9.55 20.51
CA THR A 133 14.28 -9.10 21.85
C THR A 133 15.76 -9.33 21.98
N ASP A 134 16.56 -8.26 21.94
CA ASP A 134 17.96 -8.31 22.32
C ASP A 134 18.01 -8.92 23.71
N GLY A 135 18.56 -10.14 23.78
CA GLY A 135 18.83 -10.85 25.03
C GLY A 135 20.02 -10.25 25.75
#